data_752e9de0998e22d0f5ddf1392fafa085
#
_entry.id   752e9de0998e22d0f5ddf1392fafa085
#
_cell.length_a   1.000
_cell.length_b   1.000
_cell.length_c   1.000
_cell.angle_alpha   90.00
_cell.angle_beta   90.00
_cell.angle_gamma   90.00
#
_symmetry.space_group_name_H-M   'P 1'
#
loop_
_entity.id
_entity.type
_entity.pdbx_description
1 polymer ?
#
loop_
_entity_poly.entity_id
_entity_poly.type
_entity_poly.pdbx_seq_one_letter_code
_entity_poly.pdbx_strand_id
1 'polypeptide(L)'
;MSGRSPMPRLRWLMRTLRTPRRPQSLTVLALLAAVAGLLLWRASTMDSYGQNLALNLGTDLVGVVVTVFVIGPLISRAQEGRVREHTRLDYEWFAAQVHGSTSNVKVLDTFSNLFGPQFSERLFRGVRSATATGARVQILLLDPDSLAVILRGRELGEQSADIRRDIMRNLRTLDEFARRLDTASRALLEVRLCSTSPGVTLYRWDERCLVSFLTVGRLSGEGVQLEVAVRSPLGTFVEQRFDELWQQGKPMERFTHLPVTLVDATDGRREFTCRFVFVEDALYVAAPDLVTYLARRRLDQLSAYSAALSGTGAHEVVVVDDESELHRRLIHDFGEKYDARAAAFVELRPTSVLVTE
;
A
#
# COMPACT_ATOMS: atom_id res chain seq x y z
N MET A 1 27.19 -35.99 30.49
CA MET A 1 25.81 -36.47 30.81
C MET A 1 24.82 -35.52 30.16
N SER A 2 24.21 -36.01 29.10
CA SER A 2 23.39 -35.24 28.17
C SER A 2 21.92 -35.32 28.59
N GLY A 3 21.31 -34.20 29.02
CA GLY A 3 19.89 -34.09 29.33
C GLY A 3 19.15 -33.48 28.13
N ARG A 4 18.55 -34.30 27.26
CA ARG A 4 17.64 -33.88 26.23
C ARG A 4 16.28 -33.53 26.85
N SER A 5 15.86 -32.28 26.81
CA SER A 5 14.51 -31.85 27.16
C SER A 5 13.49 -32.30 26.09
N PRO A 6 12.31 -32.80 26.44
CA PRO A 6 11.32 -33.29 25.49
C PRO A 6 10.54 -32.16 24.81
N MET A 7 10.30 -32.37 23.54
CA MET A 7 9.69 -31.57 22.50
C MET A 7 8.49 -30.65 22.89
N PRO A 8 8.46 -29.40 22.41
CA PRO A 8 7.34 -28.47 22.64
C PRO A 8 6.08 -28.79 21.81
N ARG A 9 6.09 -29.79 20.94
CA ARG A 9 4.99 -30.10 19.98
C ARG A 9 3.72 -30.66 20.64
N LEU A 10 3.83 -31.37 21.78
CA LEU A 10 2.66 -31.98 22.41
C LEU A 10 1.81 -30.99 23.24
N ARG A 11 2.42 -29.93 23.76
CA ARG A 11 1.70 -28.90 24.53
C ARG A 11 0.83 -28.00 23.65
N TRP A 12 1.20 -27.82 22.38
CA TRP A 12 0.41 -27.05 21.41
C TRP A 12 -0.89 -27.78 21.02
N LEU A 13 -0.82 -29.10 20.80
CA LEU A 13 -1.99 -29.94 20.49
C LEU A 13 -3.04 -29.95 21.60
N MET A 14 -2.63 -29.92 22.86
CA MET A 14 -3.59 -29.92 23.98
C MET A 14 -4.24 -28.56 24.24
N ARG A 15 -3.63 -27.43 23.83
CA ARG A 15 -4.21 -26.09 23.93
C ARG A 15 -5.29 -25.81 22.87
N THR A 16 -5.20 -26.46 21.70
CA THR A 16 -6.15 -26.31 20.60
C THR A 16 -7.46 -27.06 20.79
N LEU A 17 -7.53 -27.96 21.76
CA LEU A 17 -8.73 -28.77 22.05
C LEU A 17 -9.72 -28.11 23.04
N ARG A 18 -9.42 -26.89 23.56
CA ARG A 18 -10.22 -26.22 24.60
C ARG A 18 -11.12 -25.11 24.06
N THR A 19 -11.88 -25.34 22.99
CA THR A 19 -13.03 -24.47 22.66
C THR A 19 -14.31 -25.12 23.14
N PRO A 20 -15.27 -24.38 23.74
CA PRO A 20 -16.53 -24.96 24.21
C PRO A 20 -17.35 -25.44 22.99
N ARG A 21 -17.29 -26.73 22.72
CA ARG A 21 -18.18 -27.40 21.75
C ARG A 21 -19.58 -27.40 22.36
N ARG A 22 -20.58 -27.04 21.57
CA ARG A 22 -21.99 -27.16 21.97
C ARG A 22 -22.22 -28.60 22.45
N PRO A 23 -22.84 -28.85 23.61
CA PRO A 23 -23.01 -30.19 24.17
C PRO A 23 -23.66 -31.19 23.20
N GLN A 24 -24.53 -30.69 22.32
CA GLN A 24 -25.19 -31.47 21.26
C GLN A 24 -24.24 -32.10 20.23
N SER A 25 -23.09 -31.49 19.92
CA SER A 25 -22.13 -32.05 18.98
C SER A 25 -21.30 -33.18 19.58
N LEU A 26 -21.08 -33.19 20.90
CA LEU A 26 -20.39 -34.25 21.60
C LEU A 26 -21.27 -35.48 21.76
N THR A 27 -22.57 -35.31 21.99
CA THR A 27 -23.52 -36.42 22.07
C THR A 27 -23.70 -37.14 20.73
N VAL A 28 -23.77 -36.38 19.62
CA VAL A 28 -23.83 -36.96 18.27
C VAL A 28 -22.53 -37.71 17.96
N LEU A 29 -21.37 -37.16 18.28
CA LEU A 29 -20.08 -37.83 18.08
C LEU A 29 -20.00 -39.15 18.86
N ALA A 30 -20.39 -39.12 20.15
CA ALA A 30 -20.40 -40.30 21.00
C ALA A 30 -21.34 -41.38 20.46
N LEU A 31 -22.52 -40.98 19.97
CA LEU A 31 -23.49 -41.90 19.38
C LEU A 31 -22.95 -42.55 18.10
N LEU A 32 -22.39 -41.76 17.19
CA LEU A 32 -21.80 -42.27 15.91
C LEU A 32 -20.62 -43.18 16.18
N ALA A 33 -19.73 -42.83 17.12
CA ALA A 33 -18.62 -43.66 17.52
C ALA A 33 -19.07 -45.00 18.17
N ALA A 34 -20.12 -44.93 18.96
CA ALA A 34 -20.71 -46.16 19.60
C ALA A 34 -21.33 -47.08 18.54
N VAL A 35 -22.05 -46.51 17.56
CA VAL A 35 -22.65 -47.29 16.43
C VAL A 35 -21.54 -47.90 15.56
N ALA A 36 -20.50 -47.17 15.24
CA ALA A 36 -19.34 -47.67 14.49
C ALA A 36 -18.62 -48.79 15.24
N GLY A 37 -18.38 -48.62 16.53
CA GLY A 37 -17.78 -49.61 17.38
C GLY A 37 -18.64 -50.91 17.50
N LEU A 38 -19.96 -50.74 17.62
CA LEU A 38 -20.89 -51.88 17.66
C LEU A 38 -20.91 -52.66 16.32
N LEU A 39 -20.89 -51.97 15.20
CA LEU A 39 -20.83 -52.59 13.85
C LEU A 39 -19.51 -53.35 13.65
N LEU A 40 -18.37 -52.77 14.03
CA LEU A 40 -17.06 -53.43 13.94
C LEU A 40 -16.97 -54.64 14.86
N TRP A 41 -17.50 -54.53 16.10
CA TRP A 41 -17.57 -55.63 17.03
C TRP A 41 -18.46 -56.76 16.53
N ARG A 42 -19.63 -56.42 16.01
CA ARG A 42 -20.57 -57.41 15.44
C ARG A 42 -19.99 -58.10 14.22
N ALA A 43 -19.19 -57.42 13.40
CA ALA A 43 -18.49 -57.98 12.26
C ALA A 43 -17.57 -59.14 12.64
N SER A 44 -16.98 -59.14 13.86
CA SER A 44 -16.10 -60.20 14.35
C SER A 44 -16.85 -61.49 14.72
N THR A 45 -18.20 -61.48 14.81
CA THR A 45 -19.06 -62.57 15.24
C THR A 45 -19.96 -63.10 14.14
N MET A 46 -19.88 -62.56 12.90
CA MET A 46 -20.74 -62.89 11.74
C MET A 46 -19.99 -63.71 10.68
N ASP A 47 -20.77 -64.47 9.87
CA ASP A 47 -20.24 -65.20 8.71
C ASP A 47 -19.87 -64.27 7.56
N SER A 48 -19.11 -64.78 6.58
CA SER A 48 -18.36 -64.04 5.57
C SER A 48 -19.10 -62.85 4.87
N TYR A 49 -20.37 -63.02 4.54
CA TYR A 49 -21.12 -61.95 3.87
C TYR A 49 -21.55 -60.82 4.84
N GLY A 50 -22.08 -61.19 6.00
CA GLY A 50 -22.48 -60.23 7.02
C GLY A 50 -21.28 -59.50 7.64
N GLN A 51 -20.16 -60.18 7.75
CA GLN A 51 -18.89 -59.62 8.18
C GLN A 51 -18.40 -58.52 7.26
N ASN A 52 -18.35 -58.76 5.93
CA ASN A 52 -17.91 -57.77 4.94
C ASN A 52 -18.82 -56.53 4.92
N LEU A 53 -20.14 -56.72 5.01
CA LEU A 53 -21.11 -55.61 5.04
C LEU A 53 -20.93 -54.77 6.32
N ALA A 54 -20.79 -55.39 7.47
CA ALA A 54 -20.62 -54.69 8.75
C ALA A 54 -19.28 -53.97 8.83
N LEU A 55 -18.20 -54.56 8.29
CA LEU A 55 -16.88 -53.90 8.17
C LEU A 55 -16.93 -52.69 7.27
N ASN A 56 -17.49 -52.79 6.09
CA ASN A 56 -17.62 -51.67 5.15
C ASN A 56 -18.44 -50.52 5.77
N LEU A 57 -19.62 -50.81 6.32
CA LEU A 57 -20.49 -49.84 6.95
C LEU A 57 -19.80 -49.20 8.19
N GLY A 58 -19.10 -49.97 8.99
CA GLY A 58 -18.33 -49.48 10.15
C GLY A 58 -17.20 -48.58 9.74
N THR A 59 -16.46 -48.95 8.69
CA THR A 59 -15.34 -48.17 8.17
C THR A 59 -15.83 -46.84 7.56
N ASP A 60 -16.90 -46.88 6.77
CA ASP A 60 -17.50 -45.67 6.20
C ASP A 60 -18.00 -44.73 7.28
N LEU A 61 -18.60 -45.24 8.35
CA LEU A 61 -19.06 -44.45 9.47
C LEU A 61 -17.89 -43.80 10.23
N VAL A 62 -16.77 -44.52 10.39
CA VAL A 62 -15.52 -43.93 10.96
C VAL A 62 -15.00 -42.83 10.03
N GLY A 63 -15.00 -43.04 8.70
CA GLY A 63 -14.63 -42.03 7.72
C GLY A 63 -15.48 -40.76 7.83
N VAL A 64 -16.80 -40.90 7.97
CA VAL A 64 -17.73 -39.77 8.18
C VAL A 64 -17.41 -39.06 9.50
N VAL A 65 -17.19 -39.78 10.60
CA VAL A 65 -16.85 -39.20 11.90
C VAL A 65 -15.54 -38.40 11.80
N VAL A 66 -14.50 -38.94 11.18
CA VAL A 66 -13.23 -38.24 10.97
C VAL A 66 -13.42 -37.01 10.09
N THR A 67 -14.16 -37.12 8.98
CA THR A 67 -14.38 -36.00 8.06
C THR A 67 -15.18 -34.87 8.73
N VAL A 68 -16.26 -35.18 9.40
CA VAL A 68 -17.14 -34.15 9.98
C VAL A 68 -16.57 -33.55 11.27
N PHE A 69 -15.93 -34.35 12.13
CA PHE A 69 -15.51 -33.89 13.46
C PHE A 69 -14.02 -33.56 13.58
N VAL A 70 -13.19 -34.00 12.64
CA VAL A 70 -11.74 -33.70 12.65
C VAL A 70 -11.41 -32.79 11.46
N ILE A 71 -11.69 -33.23 10.24
CA ILE A 71 -11.32 -32.51 9.02
C ILE A 71 -12.17 -31.26 8.86
N GLY A 72 -13.49 -31.32 9.06
CA GLY A 72 -14.40 -30.20 8.94
C GLY A 72 -14.00 -29.02 9.86
N PRO A 73 -13.80 -29.20 11.17
CA PRO A 73 -13.29 -28.15 12.07
C PRO A 73 -11.90 -27.67 11.73
N LEU A 74 -11.00 -28.53 11.21
CA LEU A 74 -9.67 -28.12 10.74
C LEU A 74 -9.76 -27.23 9.51
N ILE A 75 -10.60 -27.59 8.53
CA ILE A 75 -10.88 -26.76 7.34
C ILE A 75 -11.56 -25.46 7.77
N SER A 76 -12.59 -25.52 8.64
CA SER A 76 -13.28 -24.32 9.14
C SER A 76 -12.31 -23.41 9.91
N ARG A 77 -11.38 -23.94 10.69
CA ARG A 77 -10.34 -23.15 11.37
C ARG A 77 -9.28 -22.60 10.41
N ALA A 78 -8.94 -23.34 9.37
CA ALA A 78 -8.10 -22.81 8.29
C ALA A 78 -8.84 -21.71 7.50
N GLN A 79 -10.16 -21.78 7.42
CA GLN A 79 -11.03 -20.76 6.83
C GLN A 79 -11.48 -19.69 7.85
N GLU A 80 -11.29 -19.89 9.16
CA GLU A 80 -11.63 -18.98 10.26
C GLU A 80 -10.68 -17.77 10.40
N GLY A 81 -10.07 -17.34 9.30
CA GLY A 81 -9.86 -15.92 9.11
C GLY A 81 -11.25 -15.30 8.86
N ARG A 82 -12.11 -15.18 9.88
CA ARG A 82 -13.44 -14.60 9.73
C ARG A 82 -13.32 -13.30 8.95
N VAL A 83 -13.82 -13.28 7.70
CA VAL A 83 -14.07 -12.07 6.97
C VAL A 83 -15.08 -11.27 7.79
N ARG A 84 -14.70 -10.09 8.28
CA ARG A 84 -15.63 -9.16 8.89
C ARG A 84 -15.98 -8.10 7.86
N GLU A 85 -17.26 -7.86 7.70
CA GLU A 85 -17.75 -6.83 6.79
C GLU A 85 -17.96 -5.53 7.57
N HIS A 86 -17.41 -4.44 7.05
CA HIS A 86 -17.68 -3.10 7.48
C HIS A 86 -18.40 -2.38 6.35
N THR A 87 -19.47 -1.67 6.63
CA THR A 87 -20.29 -0.97 5.62
C THR A 87 -19.54 0.16 4.92
N ARG A 88 -18.52 0.70 5.57
CA ARG A 88 -17.63 1.76 5.08
C ARG A 88 -16.30 1.70 5.80
N LEU A 89 -15.29 2.40 5.28
CA LEU A 89 -14.00 2.60 5.95
C LEU A 89 -14.17 3.58 7.12
N ASP A 90 -13.89 3.10 8.33
CA ASP A 90 -13.76 3.94 9.51
C ASP A 90 -12.29 4.39 9.64
N TYR A 91 -12.00 5.60 9.18
CA TYR A 91 -10.66 6.18 9.19
C TYR A 91 -10.10 6.37 10.60
N GLU A 92 -10.96 6.70 11.57
CA GLU A 92 -10.53 6.85 12.97
C GLU A 92 -10.14 5.54 13.60
N TRP A 93 -10.95 4.53 13.35
CA TRP A 93 -10.67 3.17 13.82
C TRP A 93 -9.38 2.64 13.19
N PHE A 94 -9.18 2.81 11.87
CA PHE A 94 -7.94 2.39 11.20
C PHE A 94 -6.72 3.14 11.77
N ALA A 95 -6.79 4.45 11.98
CA ALA A 95 -5.70 5.23 12.59
C ALA A 95 -5.34 4.71 14.00
N ALA A 96 -6.34 4.23 14.76
CA ALA A 96 -6.10 3.59 16.07
C ALA A 96 -5.38 2.24 15.93
N GLN A 97 -5.70 1.43 14.90
CA GLN A 97 -4.96 0.20 14.60
C GLN A 97 -3.49 0.49 14.21
N VAL A 98 -3.27 1.52 13.38
CA VAL A 98 -1.93 1.97 13.03
C VAL A 98 -1.11 2.37 14.27
N HIS A 99 -1.74 3.03 15.24
CA HIS A 99 -1.07 3.43 16.49
C HIS A 99 -0.52 2.24 17.28
N GLY A 100 -1.21 1.09 17.25
CA GLY A 100 -0.81 -0.13 17.93
C GLY A 100 0.06 -1.08 17.10
N SER A 101 0.37 -0.72 15.85
CA SER A 101 1.13 -1.59 14.94
C SER A 101 2.61 -1.67 15.33
N THR A 102 3.17 -2.87 15.19
CA THR A 102 4.56 -3.18 15.60
C THR A 102 5.41 -3.76 14.48
N SER A 103 4.83 -4.10 13.33
CA SER A 103 5.57 -4.70 12.23
C SER A 103 5.38 -4.00 10.90
N ASN A 104 4.15 -3.96 10.38
CA ASN A 104 3.89 -3.43 9.04
C ASN A 104 2.57 -2.67 8.97
N VAL A 105 2.63 -1.51 8.33
CA VAL A 105 1.45 -0.74 7.91
C VAL A 105 1.55 -0.55 6.40
N LYS A 106 0.50 -0.90 5.64
CA LYS A 106 0.42 -0.64 4.21
C LYS A 106 -0.90 0.06 3.87
N VAL A 107 -0.82 1.05 3.01
CA VAL A 107 -2.00 1.72 2.44
C VAL A 107 -1.87 1.69 0.92
N LEU A 108 -2.90 1.20 0.22
CA LEU A 108 -3.06 1.25 -1.23
C LEU A 108 -4.41 1.87 -1.53
N ASP A 109 -4.40 3.01 -2.17
CA ASP A 109 -5.62 3.67 -2.64
C ASP A 109 -5.33 4.58 -3.86
N THR A 110 -6.36 5.06 -4.53
CA THR A 110 -6.24 6.11 -5.54
C THR A 110 -5.83 7.42 -4.86
N PHE A 111 -6.61 7.84 -3.91
CA PHE A 111 -6.38 8.89 -2.91
C PHE A 111 -7.21 8.50 -1.67
N SER A 112 -6.90 9.10 -0.53
CA SER A 112 -7.61 8.73 0.68
C SER A 112 -7.95 9.93 1.55
N ASN A 113 -9.18 9.96 2.04
CA ASN A 113 -9.59 10.93 3.05
C ASN A 113 -8.83 10.77 4.38
N LEU A 114 -8.16 9.63 4.57
CA LEU A 114 -7.25 9.39 5.70
C LEU A 114 -6.18 10.48 5.84
N PHE A 115 -5.72 11.04 4.71
CA PHE A 115 -4.74 12.14 4.68
C PHE A 115 -5.38 13.53 4.67
N GLY A 116 -6.72 13.58 4.71
CA GLY A 116 -7.47 14.84 4.81
C GLY A 116 -7.35 15.47 6.20
N PRO A 117 -7.71 16.78 6.34
CA PRO A 117 -7.52 17.54 7.58
C PRO A 117 -8.26 16.93 8.78
N GLN A 118 -9.36 16.21 8.53
CA GLN A 118 -10.18 15.59 9.58
C GLN A 118 -9.47 14.40 10.27
N PHE A 119 -8.67 13.60 9.53
CA PHE A 119 -8.14 12.32 10.03
C PHE A 119 -6.60 12.29 10.08
N SER A 120 -5.93 13.15 9.32
CA SER A 120 -4.48 13.12 9.14
C SER A 120 -3.70 13.25 10.44
N GLU A 121 -4.13 14.13 11.36
CA GLU A 121 -3.43 14.32 12.63
C GLU A 121 -3.41 13.04 13.48
N ARG A 122 -4.56 12.33 13.54
CA ARG A 122 -4.68 11.07 14.29
C ARG A 122 -3.86 9.97 13.64
N LEU A 123 -3.93 9.85 12.30
CA LEU A 123 -3.11 8.91 11.56
C LEU A 123 -1.62 9.16 11.80
N PHE A 124 -1.14 10.39 11.65
CA PHE A 124 0.26 10.73 11.78
C PHE A 124 0.81 10.52 13.19
N ARG A 125 -0.03 10.67 14.19
CA ARG A 125 0.30 10.26 15.57
C ARG A 125 0.46 8.73 15.65
N GLY A 126 -0.42 7.98 14.98
CA GLY A 126 -0.31 6.53 14.85
C GLY A 126 0.95 6.10 14.12
N VAL A 127 1.27 6.73 12.98
CA VAL A 127 2.50 6.44 12.21
C VAL A 127 3.75 6.71 13.03
N ARG A 128 3.81 7.83 13.77
CA ARG A 128 4.95 8.10 14.69
C ARG A 128 5.10 7.01 15.75
N SER A 129 3.98 6.57 16.35
CA SER A 129 4.01 5.48 17.33
C SER A 129 4.50 4.18 16.70
N ALA A 130 3.97 3.80 15.56
CA ALA A 130 4.35 2.57 14.85
C ALA A 130 5.84 2.60 14.43
N THR A 131 6.33 3.70 13.84
CA THR A 131 7.75 3.80 13.46
C THR A 131 8.68 3.81 14.67
N ALA A 132 8.27 4.40 15.80
CA ALA A 132 9.03 4.35 17.04
C ALA A 132 9.17 2.92 17.60
N THR A 133 8.25 2.01 17.29
CA THR A 133 8.36 0.58 17.62
C THR A 133 9.06 -0.25 16.54
N GLY A 134 9.52 0.38 15.44
CA GLY A 134 10.22 -0.27 14.34
C GLY A 134 9.31 -0.77 13.20
N ALA A 135 8.03 -0.46 13.23
CA ALA A 135 7.11 -0.84 12.16
C ALA A 135 7.43 -0.09 10.85
N ARG A 136 7.44 -0.82 9.73
CA ARG A 136 7.56 -0.23 8.40
C ARG A 136 6.21 0.29 7.94
N VAL A 137 6.18 1.51 7.43
CA VAL A 137 4.98 2.15 6.88
C VAL A 137 5.16 2.40 5.38
N GLN A 138 4.31 1.80 4.55
CA GLN A 138 4.34 1.89 3.10
C GLN A 138 3.00 2.43 2.60
N ILE A 139 3.04 3.52 1.86
CA ILE A 139 1.86 4.17 1.30
C ILE A 139 2.01 4.23 -0.22
N LEU A 140 1.04 3.66 -0.94
CA LEU A 140 1.00 3.67 -2.39
C LEU A 140 -0.27 4.36 -2.85
N LEU A 141 -0.12 5.49 -3.52
CA LEU A 141 -1.20 6.28 -4.09
C LEU A 141 -1.10 6.30 -5.61
N LEU A 142 -2.16 6.73 -6.27
CA LEU A 142 -2.14 6.90 -7.72
C LEU A 142 -1.29 8.12 -8.10
N ASP A 143 -0.51 7.99 -9.18
CA ASP A 143 0.25 9.08 -9.77
C ASP A 143 -0.73 10.10 -10.39
N PRO A 144 -0.78 11.35 -9.91
CA PRO A 144 -1.74 12.35 -10.36
C PRO A 144 -1.62 12.72 -11.84
N ASP A 145 -0.48 12.46 -12.46
CA ASP A 145 -0.23 12.75 -13.88
C ASP A 145 -0.44 11.50 -14.78
N SER A 146 -0.97 10.40 -14.20
CA SER A 146 -1.20 9.15 -14.93
C SER A 146 -2.54 9.14 -15.68
N LEU A 147 -2.62 8.36 -16.77
CA LEU A 147 -3.87 8.06 -17.47
C LEU A 147 -4.91 7.40 -16.53
N ALA A 148 -4.48 6.69 -15.52
CA ALA A 148 -5.36 6.03 -14.56
C ALA A 148 -6.21 7.03 -13.75
N VAL A 149 -5.74 8.27 -13.53
CA VAL A 149 -6.53 9.36 -12.90
C VAL A 149 -7.71 9.75 -13.80
N ILE A 150 -7.49 9.88 -15.11
CA ILE A 150 -8.53 10.22 -16.07
C ILE A 150 -9.60 9.12 -16.10
N LEU A 151 -9.17 7.86 -16.13
CA LEU A 151 -10.09 6.72 -16.11
C LEU A 151 -10.88 6.68 -14.80
N ARG A 152 -10.22 6.90 -13.67
CA ARG A 152 -10.88 6.91 -12.36
C ARG A 152 -11.88 8.07 -12.22
N GLY A 153 -11.56 9.24 -12.74
CA GLY A 153 -12.51 10.39 -12.81
C GLY A 153 -13.79 10.01 -13.56
N ARG A 154 -13.65 9.37 -14.72
CA ARG A 154 -14.81 8.88 -15.49
C ARG A 154 -15.64 7.85 -14.73
N GLU A 155 -14.99 6.91 -14.05
CA GLU A 155 -15.68 5.89 -13.23
C GLU A 155 -16.46 6.52 -12.07
N LEU A 156 -15.97 7.61 -11.48
CA LEU A 156 -16.63 8.30 -10.38
C LEU A 156 -17.67 9.32 -10.88
N GLY A 157 -17.74 9.61 -12.18
CA GLY A 157 -18.56 10.70 -12.74
C GLY A 157 -18.05 12.09 -12.39
N GLU A 158 -16.78 12.19 -11.99
CA GLU A 158 -16.10 13.43 -11.62
C GLU A 158 -15.15 13.90 -12.73
N GLN A 159 -14.73 15.15 -12.67
CA GLN A 159 -13.66 15.63 -13.54
C GLN A 159 -12.32 15.06 -13.06
N SER A 160 -11.47 14.67 -13.99
CA SER A 160 -10.12 14.16 -13.66
C SER A 160 -9.27 15.19 -12.89
N ALA A 161 -9.54 16.49 -13.09
CA ALA A 161 -8.89 17.57 -12.37
C ALA A 161 -9.18 17.53 -10.86
N ASP A 162 -10.39 17.14 -10.46
CA ASP A 162 -10.77 17.06 -9.05
C ASP A 162 -10.06 15.88 -8.36
N ILE A 163 -10.01 14.73 -9.02
CA ILE A 163 -9.24 13.56 -8.55
C ILE A 163 -7.75 13.91 -8.41
N ARG A 164 -7.20 14.56 -9.43
CA ARG A 164 -5.81 15.03 -9.41
C ARG A 164 -5.56 15.96 -8.22
N ARG A 165 -6.45 16.92 -7.98
CA ARG A 165 -6.35 17.86 -6.84
C ARG A 165 -6.36 17.13 -5.49
N ASP A 166 -7.21 16.11 -5.33
CA ASP A 166 -7.30 15.34 -4.10
C ASP A 166 -6.04 14.50 -3.86
N ILE A 167 -5.49 13.87 -4.91
CA ILE A 167 -4.19 13.18 -4.82
C ILE A 167 -3.10 14.18 -4.42
N MET A 168 -3.04 15.33 -5.08
CA MET A 168 -2.05 16.38 -4.80
C MET A 168 -2.12 16.86 -3.34
N ARG A 169 -3.33 17.05 -2.82
CA ARG A 169 -3.53 17.40 -1.41
C ARG A 169 -2.97 16.31 -0.49
N ASN A 170 -3.24 15.04 -0.76
CA ASN A 170 -2.70 13.93 0.01
C ASN A 170 -1.16 13.92 0.00
N LEU A 171 -0.55 14.14 -1.18
CA LEU A 171 0.91 14.15 -1.33
C LEU A 171 1.56 15.31 -0.55
N ARG A 172 0.97 16.51 -0.61
CA ARG A 172 1.46 17.65 0.18
C ARG A 172 1.43 17.36 1.67
N THR A 173 0.31 16.82 2.15
CA THR A 173 0.12 16.47 3.55
C THR A 173 1.14 15.41 4.00
N LEU A 174 1.40 14.40 3.16
CA LEU A 174 2.39 13.36 3.43
C LEU A 174 3.84 13.88 3.39
N ASP A 175 4.17 14.73 2.42
CA ASP A 175 5.49 15.34 2.30
C ASP A 175 5.80 16.25 3.50
N GLU A 176 4.83 17.08 3.92
CA GLU A 176 4.96 17.92 5.09
C GLU A 176 5.15 17.09 6.38
N PHE A 177 4.37 16.01 6.52
CA PHE A 177 4.51 15.09 7.65
C PHE A 177 5.88 14.40 7.65
N ALA A 178 6.30 13.86 6.49
CA ALA A 178 7.57 13.16 6.36
C ALA A 178 8.78 14.04 6.70
N ARG A 179 8.73 15.33 6.37
CA ARG A 179 9.79 16.30 6.71
C ARG A 179 9.88 16.62 8.21
N ARG A 180 8.80 16.41 8.96
CA ARG A 180 8.74 16.63 10.41
C ARG A 180 9.15 15.42 11.25
N LEU A 181 9.40 14.28 10.61
CA LEU A 181 9.86 13.07 11.28
C LEU A 181 11.37 13.16 11.59
N ASP A 182 11.77 12.53 12.69
CA ASP A 182 13.17 12.25 12.96
C ASP A 182 13.75 11.27 11.93
N THR A 183 15.08 11.22 11.81
CA THR A 183 15.77 10.42 10.79
C THR A 183 15.44 8.94 10.87
N ALA A 184 15.30 8.36 12.07
CA ALA A 184 15.01 6.94 12.26
C ALA A 184 13.59 6.61 11.81
N SER A 185 12.59 7.37 12.25
CA SER A 185 11.19 7.24 11.84
C SER A 185 11.01 7.50 10.34
N ARG A 186 11.74 8.48 9.79
CA ARG A 186 11.70 8.81 8.36
C ARG A 186 12.19 7.65 7.48
N ALA A 187 13.21 6.91 7.92
CA ALA A 187 13.72 5.75 7.20
C ALA A 187 12.73 4.57 7.14
N LEU A 188 11.72 4.54 8.03
CA LEU A 188 10.68 3.52 8.09
C LEU A 188 9.41 3.91 7.34
N LEU A 189 9.25 5.18 6.94
CA LEU A 189 8.12 5.66 6.15
C LEU A 189 8.53 5.80 4.68
N GLU A 190 7.83 5.09 3.79
CA GLU A 190 8.04 5.18 2.36
C GLU A 190 6.71 5.42 1.64
N VAL A 191 6.67 6.43 0.78
CA VAL A 191 5.52 6.78 -0.03
C VAL A 191 5.89 6.64 -1.50
N ARG A 192 5.09 5.90 -2.25
CA ARG A 192 5.25 5.74 -3.70
C ARG A 192 3.99 6.07 -4.47
N LEU A 193 4.14 6.33 -5.75
CA LEU A 193 3.07 6.62 -6.70
C LEU A 193 3.07 5.56 -7.80
N CYS A 194 1.87 5.01 -8.10
CA CYS A 194 1.69 4.05 -9.19
C CYS A 194 0.89 4.68 -10.34
N SER A 195 1.29 4.40 -11.57
CA SER A 195 0.62 4.91 -12.78
C SER A 195 -0.50 3.99 -13.28
N THR A 196 -0.73 2.86 -12.61
CA THR A 196 -1.75 1.86 -12.97
C THR A 196 -2.84 1.84 -11.92
N SER A 197 -4.10 1.77 -12.34
CA SER A 197 -5.23 1.61 -11.41
C SER A 197 -5.06 0.36 -10.55
N PRO A 198 -5.16 0.47 -9.23
CA PRO A 198 -4.96 -0.67 -8.35
C PRO A 198 -6.09 -1.73 -8.44
N GLY A 199 -7.31 -1.31 -8.82
CA GLY A 199 -8.50 -2.16 -8.86
C GLY A 199 -9.07 -2.53 -7.48
N VAL A 200 -8.22 -2.50 -6.45
CA VAL A 200 -8.55 -2.77 -5.05
C VAL A 200 -7.91 -1.74 -4.14
N THR A 201 -8.44 -1.59 -2.93
CA THR A 201 -7.75 -0.85 -1.86
C THR A 201 -7.26 -1.80 -0.79
N LEU A 202 -6.19 -1.43 -0.11
CA LEU A 202 -5.60 -2.15 0.99
C LEU A 202 -5.28 -1.18 2.13
N TYR A 203 -5.78 -1.50 3.32
CA TYR A 203 -5.43 -0.82 4.57
C TYR A 203 -4.97 -1.89 5.56
N ARG A 204 -3.67 -2.13 5.63
CA ARG A 204 -3.05 -3.18 6.45
C ARG A 204 -2.46 -2.62 7.74
N TRP A 205 -2.64 -3.36 8.81
CA TRP A 205 -1.92 -3.24 10.09
C TRP A 205 -1.50 -4.62 10.55
N ASP A 206 -0.22 -4.83 10.70
CA ASP A 206 0.39 -6.11 11.10
C ASP A 206 -0.15 -7.33 10.31
N GLU A 207 -0.87 -8.24 10.95
CA GLU A 207 -1.39 -9.49 10.35
C GLU A 207 -2.83 -9.37 9.81
N ARG A 208 -3.41 -8.19 9.80
CA ARG A 208 -4.78 -7.94 9.34
C ARG A 208 -4.83 -6.82 8.32
N CYS A 209 -5.84 -6.87 7.48
CA CYS A 209 -6.08 -5.80 6.51
C CYS A 209 -7.58 -5.63 6.20
N LEU A 210 -7.96 -4.40 5.84
CA LEU A 210 -9.19 -4.09 5.14
C LEU A 210 -8.93 -4.09 3.64
N VAL A 211 -9.82 -4.72 2.90
CA VAL A 211 -9.81 -4.79 1.44
C VAL A 211 -11.15 -4.28 0.91
N SER A 212 -11.10 -3.42 -0.08
CA SER A 212 -12.29 -3.02 -0.85
C SER A 212 -11.96 -3.04 -2.34
N PHE A 213 -12.99 -3.16 -3.16
CA PHE A 213 -12.88 -3.10 -4.61
C PHE A 213 -13.26 -1.71 -5.10
N LEU A 214 -12.53 -1.19 -6.08
CA LEU A 214 -12.88 0.07 -6.70
C LEU A 214 -14.11 -0.14 -7.57
N THR A 215 -15.20 0.50 -7.19
CA THR A 215 -16.48 0.43 -7.89
C THR A 215 -16.76 1.73 -8.66
N VAL A 216 -17.58 1.62 -9.71
CA VAL A 216 -18.07 2.78 -10.46
C VAL A 216 -19.04 3.57 -9.59
N GLY A 217 -18.94 4.90 -9.62
CA GLY A 217 -19.85 5.83 -8.95
C GLY A 217 -19.68 5.93 -7.43
N ARG A 218 -18.64 5.30 -6.84
CA ARG A 218 -18.40 5.40 -5.40
C ARG A 218 -16.93 5.52 -5.06
N LEU A 219 -16.63 6.28 -4.01
CA LEU A 219 -15.31 6.32 -3.42
C LEU A 219 -15.00 4.99 -2.71
N SER A 220 -13.74 4.62 -2.67
CA SER A 220 -13.27 3.37 -2.03
C SER A 220 -13.68 3.25 -0.55
N GLY A 221 -13.61 4.36 0.19
CA GLY A 221 -13.97 4.41 1.60
C GLY A 221 -15.47 4.31 1.89
N GLU A 222 -16.33 4.55 0.92
CA GLU A 222 -17.80 4.49 1.05
C GLU A 222 -18.36 3.09 0.76
N GLY A 223 -17.54 2.23 0.14
CA GLY A 223 -17.90 0.86 -0.17
C GLY A 223 -17.69 -0.09 1.01
N VAL A 224 -18.21 -1.32 0.85
CA VAL A 224 -17.99 -2.40 1.82
C VAL A 224 -16.49 -2.68 1.95
N GLN A 225 -16.01 -2.76 3.17
CA GLN A 225 -14.65 -3.15 3.51
C GLN A 225 -14.66 -4.57 4.09
N LEU A 226 -13.82 -5.42 3.56
CA LEU A 226 -13.62 -6.78 4.05
C LEU A 226 -12.38 -6.84 4.94
N GLU A 227 -12.58 -6.98 6.24
CA GLU A 227 -11.48 -7.20 7.17
C GLU A 227 -11.07 -8.68 7.13
N VAL A 228 -9.85 -8.95 6.73
CA VAL A 228 -9.30 -10.30 6.57
C VAL A 228 -7.93 -10.43 7.22
N ALA A 229 -7.53 -11.68 7.51
CA ALA A 229 -6.14 -11.96 7.84
C ALA A 229 -5.26 -11.85 6.58
N VAL A 230 -4.06 -11.27 6.69
CA VAL A 230 -3.10 -11.15 5.58
C VAL A 230 -2.78 -12.52 4.96
N ARG A 231 -2.74 -13.59 5.77
CA ARG A 231 -2.47 -14.97 5.31
C ARG A 231 -3.70 -15.69 4.73
N SER A 232 -4.86 -15.05 4.69
CA SER A 232 -6.03 -15.60 3.99
C SER A 232 -5.82 -15.54 2.47
N PRO A 233 -6.55 -16.33 1.66
CA PRO A 233 -6.44 -16.27 0.19
C PRO A 233 -6.63 -14.85 -0.36
N LEU A 234 -7.65 -14.11 0.13
CA LEU A 234 -7.89 -12.74 -0.29
C LEU A 234 -6.79 -11.79 0.20
N GLY A 235 -6.34 -11.93 1.46
CA GLY A 235 -5.25 -11.14 2.01
C GLY A 235 -3.95 -11.34 1.22
N THR A 236 -3.59 -12.60 0.92
CA THR A 236 -2.42 -12.95 0.11
C THR A 236 -2.50 -12.34 -1.30
N PHE A 237 -3.66 -12.45 -1.96
CA PHE A 237 -3.87 -11.87 -3.29
C PHE A 237 -3.64 -10.35 -3.29
N VAL A 238 -4.21 -9.64 -2.31
CA VAL A 238 -4.10 -8.17 -2.26
C VAL A 238 -2.69 -7.73 -1.84
N GLU A 239 -2.00 -8.49 -0.98
CA GLU A 239 -0.58 -8.27 -0.68
C GLU A 239 0.29 -8.42 -1.92
N GLN A 240 0.10 -9.48 -2.70
CA GLN A 240 0.83 -9.66 -3.97
C GLN A 240 0.57 -8.50 -4.92
N ARG A 241 -0.70 -8.08 -5.05
CA ARG A 241 -1.07 -6.93 -5.89
C ARG A 241 -0.42 -5.64 -5.42
N PHE A 242 -0.37 -5.40 -4.10
CA PHE A 242 0.37 -4.28 -3.53
C PHE A 242 1.85 -4.34 -3.91
N ASP A 243 2.50 -5.48 -3.71
CA ASP A 243 3.93 -5.64 -3.95
C ASP A 243 4.29 -5.48 -5.45
N GLU A 244 3.45 -5.96 -6.38
CA GLU A 244 3.60 -5.74 -7.82
C GLU A 244 3.57 -4.24 -8.18
N LEU A 245 2.56 -3.52 -7.69
CA LEU A 245 2.42 -2.09 -7.93
C LEU A 245 3.52 -1.29 -7.22
N TRP A 246 3.93 -1.74 -6.04
CA TRP A 246 5.01 -1.13 -5.26
C TRP A 246 6.34 -1.17 -5.98
N GLN A 247 6.67 -2.28 -6.62
CA GLN A 247 7.91 -2.43 -7.40
C GLN A 247 7.97 -1.48 -8.60
N GLN A 248 6.82 -1.22 -9.23
CA GLN A 248 6.70 -0.28 -10.36
C GLN A 248 6.53 1.17 -9.89
N GLY A 249 6.19 1.37 -8.63
CA GLY A 249 5.90 2.68 -8.06
C GLY A 249 7.15 3.57 -7.98
N LYS A 250 6.96 4.86 -8.30
CA LYS A 250 7.99 5.89 -8.19
C LYS A 250 7.97 6.50 -6.78
N PRO A 251 9.11 6.73 -6.11
CA PRO A 251 9.15 7.45 -4.85
C PRO A 251 8.47 8.83 -4.95
N MET A 252 7.70 9.22 -3.92
CA MET A 252 6.99 10.50 -3.87
C MET A 252 7.95 11.70 -4.04
N GLU A 253 9.15 11.58 -3.55
CA GLU A 253 10.18 12.60 -3.68
C GLU A 253 10.48 12.95 -5.14
N ARG A 254 10.43 11.96 -6.05
CA ARG A 254 10.62 12.20 -7.48
C ARG A 254 9.46 12.98 -8.12
N PHE A 255 8.30 12.98 -7.48
CA PHE A 255 7.15 13.76 -7.92
C PHE A 255 7.18 15.18 -7.35
N THR A 256 7.68 15.34 -6.12
CA THR A 256 7.71 16.64 -5.44
C THR A 256 9.00 17.40 -5.68
N HIS A 257 10.11 16.73 -5.91
CA HIS A 257 11.43 17.34 -6.07
C HIS A 257 12.22 16.68 -7.20
N LEU A 258 12.96 17.52 -7.91
CA LEU A 258 13.86 17.13 -8.98
C LEU A 258 15.30 17.49 -8.59
N PRO A 259 16.24 16.52 -8.52
CA PRO A 259 17.64 16.83 -8.40
C PRO A 259 18.15 17.40 -9.74
N VAL A 260 18.69 18.62 -9.69
CA VAL A 260 19.28 19.31 -10.85
C VAL A 260 20.76 19.54 -10.56
N THR A 261 21.61 19.06 -11.41
CA THR A 261 23.05 19.34 -11.37
C THR A 261 23.36 20.41 -12.41
N LEU A 262 23.85 21.54 -11.98
CA LEU A 262 24.44 22.53 -12.87
C LEU A 262 25.94 22.28 -13.02
N VAL A 263 26.39 22.34 -14.24
CA VAL A 263 27.81 22.30 -14.60
C VAL A 263 28.19 23.65 -15.20
N ASP A 264 29.11 24.33 -14.55
CA ASP A 264 29.69 25.59 -14.99
C ASP A 264 31.10 25.30 -15.52
N ALA A 265 31.42 25.81 -16.68
CA ALA A 265 32.75 25.62 -17.28
C ALA A 265 33.90 26.15 -16.41
N THR A 266 33.61 27.10 -15.50
CA THR A 266 34.59 27.79 -14.65
C THR A 266 34.57 27.41 -13.18
N ASP A 267 33.40 26.99 -12.64
CA ASP A 267 33.16 26.77 -11.21
C ASP A 267 32.81 25.30 -10.85
N GLY A 268 32.83 24.44 -11.85
CA GLY A 268 32.62 23.01 -11.64
C GLY A 268 31.14 22.60 -11.54
N ARG A 269 30.89 21.60 -10.70
CA ARG A 269 29.57 20.94 -10.59
C ARG A 269 28.90 21.33 -9.27
N ARG A 270 27.60 21.72 -9.35
CA ARG A 270 26.77 22.00 -8.18
C ARG A 270 25.39 21.36 -8.28
N GLU A 271 24.93 20.74 -7.19
CA GLU A 271 23.63 20.05 -7.12
C GLU A 271 22.60 20.90 -6.38
N PHE A 272 21.37 20.90 -6.91
CA PHE A 272 20.21 21.59 -6.34
C PHE A 272 19.04 20.61 -6.25
N THR A 273 18.25 20.71 -5.19
CA THR A 273 16.98 20.02 -5.06
C THR A 273 15.88 21.02 -5.39
N CYS A 274 15.32 20.91 -6.60
CA CYS A 274 14.36 21.86 -7.11
C CYS A 274 12.93 21.30 -7.03
N ARG A 275 11.97 22.17 -6.70
CA ARG A 275 10.56 21.93 -7.02
C ARG A 275 10.35 22.18 -8.50
N PHE A 276 9.37 21.51 -9.13
CA PHE A 276 9.19 21.58 -10.58
C PHE A 276 7.73 21.48 -11.00
N VAL A 277 7.43 22.04 -12.16
CA VAL A 277 6.16 21.90 -12.88
C VAL A 277 6.44 21.69 -14.37
N PHE A 278 5.49 21.02 -15.04
CA PHE A 278 5.49 20.91 -16.50
C PHE A 278 4.37 21.81 -17.04
N VAL A 279 4.69 22.60 -18.04
CA VAL A 279 3.73 23.39 -18.80
C VAL A 279 4.02 23.17 -20.28
N GLU A 280 3.04 22.67 -21.06
CA GLU A 280 3.20 22.40 -22.49
C GLU A 280 4.43 21.55 -22.82
N ASP A 281 4.64 20.48 -22.04
CA ASP A 281 5.79 19.56 -22.13
C ASP A 281 7.16 20.17 -21.79
N ALA A 282 7.23 21.45 -21.46
CA ALA A 282 8.45 22.10 -20.98
C ALA A 282 8.57 21.97 -19.45
N LEU A 283 9.80 21.76 -18.98
CA LEU A 283 10.11 21.60 -17.56
C LEU A 283 10.58 22.91 -16.96
N TYR A 284 9.89 23.34 -15.92
CA TYR A 284 10.23 24.53 -15.14
C TYR A 284 10.56 24.15 -13.71
N VAL A 285 11.68 24.64 -13.23
CA VAL A 285 12.19 24.38 -11.86
C VAL A 285 12.25 25.66 -11.05
N ALA A 286 12.07 25.52 -9.75
CA ALA A 286 12.18 26.61 -8.79
C ALA A 286 12.90 26.14 -7.52
N ALA A 287 13.93 26.88 -7.13
CA ALA A 287 14.61 26.75 -5.84
C ALA A 287 15.25 28.10 -5.47
N PRO A 288 15.11 28.57 -4.23
CA PRO A 288 15.66 29.87 -3.83
C PRO A 288 17.17 29.96 -4.06
N ASP A 289 17.90 28.89 -3.72
CA ASP A 289 19.37 28.85 -3.87
C ASP A 289 19.80 28.81 -5.33
N LEU A 290 19.00 28.19 -6.21
CA LEU A 290 19.24 28.14 -7.65
C LEU A 290 19.19 29.53 -8.27
N VAL A 291 18.12 30.29 -7.99
CA VAL A 291 17.94 31.65 -8.51
C VAL A 291 19.09 32.56 -8.07
N THR A 292 19.45 32.49 -6.79
CA THR A 292 20.58 33.26 -6.23
C THR A 292 21.92 32.89 -6.89
N TYR A 293 22.10 31.61 -7.22
CA TYR A 293 23.28 31.12 -7.91
C TYR A 293 23.34 31.64 -9.35
N LEU A 294 22.22 31.57 -10.08
CA LEU A 294 22.13 31.99 -11.49
C LEU A 294 22.32 33.49 -11.67
N ALA A 295 21.82 34.31 -10.74
CA ALA A 295 21.96 35.76 -10.78
C ALA A 295 23.44 36.27 -10.83
N ARG A 296 24.39 35.40 -10.47
CA ARG A 296 25.83 35.73 -10.44
C ARG A 296 26.62 35.05 -11.58
N ARG A 297 25.97 34.44 -12.54
CA ARG A 297 26.59 33.58 -13.57
C ARG A 297 26.19 33.97 -14.97
N ARG A 298 27.00 33.55 -15.92
CA ARG A 298 26.69 33.63 -17.35
C ARG A 298 25.88 32.39 -17.73
N LEU A 299 24.63 32.58 -18.12
CA LEU A 299 23.70 31.48 -18.41
C LEU A 299 24.12 30.66 -19.65
N ASP A 300 24.77 31.32 -20.62
CA ASP A 300 25.32 30.71 -21.85
C ASP A 300 26.45 29.70 -21.59
N GLN A 301 27.02 29.70 -20.39
CA GLN A 301 28.10 28.79 -19.98
C GLN A 301 27.64 27.67 -19.04
N LEU A 302 26.34 27.61 -18.75
CA LEU A 302 25.76 26.64 -17.83
C LEU A 302 25.03 25.53 -18.59
N SER A 303 25.26 24.31 -18.14
CA SER A 303 24.48 23.13 -18.57
C SER A 303 23.82 22.47 -17.37
N ALA A 304 22.54 22.14 -17.48
CA ALA A 304 21.79 21.45 -16.45
C ALA A 304 21.65 19.95 -16.77
N TYR A 305 21.78 19.12 -15.76
CA TYR A 305 21.59 17.69 -15.86
C TYR A 305 20.64 17.21 -14.74
N SER A 306 19.77 16.27 -15.06
CA SER A 306 18.98 15.58 -14.04
C SER A 306 18.73 14.13 -14.43
N ALA A 307 19.05 13.21 -13.54
CA ALA A 307 18.78 11.79 -13.72
C ALA A 307 17.29 11.43 -13.74
N ALA A 308 16.42 12.35 -13.34
CA ALA A 308 14.97 12.15 -13.35
C ALA A 308 14.32 12.53 -14.69
N LEU A 309 15.06 13.21 -15.58
CA LEU A 309 14.60 13.49 -16.94
C LEU A 309 14.90 12.32 -17.86
N SER A 310 13.95 12.03 -18.74
CA SER A 310 14.12 10.99 -19.77
C SER A 310 15.20 11.45 -20.76
N GLY A 311 16.42 10.98 -20.56
CA GLY A 311 17.57 11.29 -21.41
C GLY A 311 18.80 11.69 -20.58
N THR A 312 19.97 11.27 -21.04
CA THR A 312 21.28 11.60 -20.44
C THR A 312 21.83 12.93 -20.95
N GLY A 313 21.01 13.73 -21.64
CA GLY A 313 21.43 14.95 -22.31
C GLY A 313 21.58 16.16 -21.38
N ALA A 314 22.42 17.09 -21.79
CA ALA A 314 22.49 18.42 -21.18
C ALA A 314 21.24 19.22 -21.51
N HIS A 315 20.84 20.10 -20.59
CA HIS A 315 19.76 21.05 -20.77
C HIS A 315 20.30 22.47 -20.67
N GLU A 316 19.83 23.33 -21.54
CA GLU A 316 20.06 24.76 -21.48
C GLU A 316 19.23 25.35 -20.30
N VAL A 317 19.79 26.33 -19.63
CA VAL A 317 19.18 26.98 -18.46
C VAL A 317 18.65 28.36 -18.91
N VAL A 318 17.33 28.52 -18.89
CA VAL A 318 16.68 29.79 -19.30
C VAL A 318 15.86 30.34 -18.14
N VAL A 319 16.17 31.54 -17.66
CA VAL A 319 15.37 32.20 -16.62
C VAL A 319 14.09 32.75 -17.23
N VAL A 320 12.96 32.44 -16.63
CA VAL A 320 11.65 32.94 -17.07
C VAL A 320 11.49 34.39 -16.66
N ASP A 321 11.05 35.22 -17.61
CA ASP A 321 10.75 36.63 -17.39
C ASP A 321 9.56 36.79 -16.44
N ASP A 322 9.75 37.52 -15.35
CA ASP A 322 8.76 37.71 -14.27
C ASP A 322 7.49 38.44 -14.73
N GLU A 323 7.54 39.24 -15.81
CA GLU A 323 6.42 39.97 -16.35
C GLU A 323 5.63 39.14 -17.38
N SER A 324 6.14 37.97 -17.79
CA SER A 324 5.53 37.16 -18.84
C SER A 324 4.21 36.50 -18.40
N GLU A 325 3.33 36.21 -19.41
CA GLU A 325 2.13 35.41 -19.17
C GLU A 325 2.46 34.00 -18.70
N LEU A 326 3.55 33.45 -19.21
CA LEU A 326 4.11 32.15 -18.77
C LEU A 326 4.41 32.16 -17.29
N HIS A 327 5.05 33.21 -16.75
CA HIS A 327 5.36 33.32 -15.33
C HIS A 327 4.08 33.29 -14.48
N ARG A 328 3.02 34.00 -14.87
CA ARG A 328 1.71 33.97 -14.18
C ARG A 328 1.09 32.60 -14.16
N ARG A 329 1.17 31.86 -15.27
CA ARG A 329 0.68 30.48 -15.38
C ARG A 329 1.53 29.53 -14.48
N LEU A 330 2.84 29.69 -14.49
CA LEU A 330 3.74 28.91 -13.61
C LEU A 330 3.46 29.14 -12.12
N ILE A 331 3.18 30.39 -11.70
CA ILE A 331 2.77 30.68 -10.31
C ILE A 331 1.50 29.91 -9.96
N HIS A 332 0.52 29.88 -10.86
CA HIS A 332 -0.75 29.16 -10.66
C HIS A 332 -0.50 27.66 -10.52
N ASP A 333 0.16 27.01 -11.48
CA ASP A 333 0.41 25.58 -11.51
C ASP A 333 1.32 25.12 -10.37
N PHE A 334 2.31 25.95 -10.00
CA PHE A 334 3.15 25.72 -8.86
C PHE A 334 2.38 25.83 -7.54
N GLY A 335 1.49 26.83 -7.43
CA GLY A 335 0.57 26.98 -6.30
C GLY A 335 -0.35 25.78 -6.14
N GLU A 336 -0.91 25.28 -7.23
CA GLU A 336 -1.72 24.05 -7.20
C GLU A 336 -0.92 22.83 -6.75
N LYS A 337 0.31 22.69 -7.22
CA LYS A 337 1.16 21.54 -6.90
C LYS A 337 1.71 21.57 -5.48
N TYR A 338 2.16 22.72 -4.99
CA TYR A 338 2.94 22.81 -3.74
C TYR A 338 2.26 23.60 -2.63
N ASP A 339 1.12 24.23 -2.90
CA ASP A 339 0.48 25.18 -1.99
C ASP A 339 1.46 26.27 -1.51
N ALA A 340 2.31 26.71 -2.41
CA ALA A 340 3.41 27.63 -2.16
C ALA A 340 3.63 28.56 -3.36
N ARG A 341 4.29 29.68 -3.13
CA ARG A 341 4.72 30.59 -4.21
C ARG A 341 6.20 30.39 -4.48
N ALA A 342 6.59 30.48 -5.73
CA ALA A 342 7.97 30.64 -6.15
C ALA A 342 8.19 32.07 -6.65
N ALA A 343 9.33 32.65 -6.31
CA ALA A 343 9.68 34.01 -6.73
C ALA A 343 10.15 34.07 -8.17
N ALA A 344 10.77 32.99 -8.67
CA ALA A 344 11.25 32.90 -10.03
C ALA A 344 11.31 31.44 -10.49
N PHE A 345 11.24 31.24 -11.82
CA PHE A 345 11.29 29.94 -12.47
C PHE A 345 12.43 29.90 -13.47
N VAL A 346 12.96 28.69 -13.65
CA VAL A 346 13.99 28.38 -14.63
C VAL A 346 13.49 27.26 -15.52
N GLU A 347 13.49 27.47 -16.81
CA GLU A 347 13.20 26.46 -17.81
C GLU A 347 14.44 25.63 -18.07
N LEU A 348 14.29 24.32 -18.09
CA LEU A 348 15.33 23.37 -18.52
C LEU A 348 14.98 22.86 -19.91
N ARG A 349 15.59 23.47 -20.96
CA ARG A 349 15.39 23.10 -22.36
C ARG A 349 16.32 21.97 -22.76
N PRO A 350 15.82 20.89 -23.36
CA PRO A 350 16.71 19.90 -23.94
C PRO A 350 17.63 20.59 -24.96
N THR A 351 18.94 20.43 -24.77
CA THR A 351 19.89 20.88 -25.78
C THR A 351 19.71 19.99 -27.01
N SER A 352 19.23 20.54 -28.12
CA SER A 352 19.21 19.83 -29.39
C SER A 352 20.64 19.51 -29.77
N VAL A 353 21.05 18.27 -29.50
CA VAL A 353 22.28 17.75 -30.15
C VAL A 353 21.95 17.65 -31.63
N LEU A 354 22.38 18.62 -32.41
CA LEU A 354 22.48 18.44 -33.86
C LEU A 354 23.38 17.21 -34.08
N VAL A 355 22.73 16.07 -34.30
CA VAL A 355 23.43 14.90 -34.88
C VAL A 355 23.88 15.37 -36.26
N THR A 356 25.09 15.88 -36.35
CA THR A 356 25.79 15.99 -37.65
C THR A 356 26.07 14.57 -38.08
N GLU A 357 25.32 14.12 -39.10
CA GLU A 357 25.63 12.93 -39.90
C GLU A 357 27.03 12.97 -40.49
#